data_8d059b6564cebef8b246483fd23dfacb
#
_entry.id   8d059b6564cebef8b246483fd23dfacb
#
_cell.length_a   1.000
_cell.length_b   1.000
_cell.length_c   1.000
_cell.angle_alpha   90.00
_cell.angle_beta   90.00
_cell.angle_gamma   90.00
#
_symmetry.space_group_name_H-M   'P 1'
#
loop_
_entity.id
_entity.type
_entity.pdbx_description
1 polymer ?
#
loop_
_entity_poly.entity_id
_entity_poly.type
_entity_poly.pdbx_seq_one_letter_code
_entity_poly.pdbx_strand_id
1 'polypeptide(L)'
;MYDTVLYEEVPTIDDTVKQIIIDSIKKKAQDMLSLSSLISNICKNAEVPVILMIDEVDQASDHKVFIDFLGMLRSKFLKRSTRPTFQSVILAGVYDIKNLKHRIREDHEHQMNSPWNIAADFSVDMSFTRDDIASMLDEYEKDYKCTMEVKKIAELIYEYTSGYPYLVSKICKLIDERCDQNWTKQGVLEAIKILLKETNTLFDDLRKKITDYKELKNMLYSILFQGESYPYNPDNFVIDIGTMFGFIKENDGQVVISNRIFETRLYNLFLSCLLYTSPSPRDPKTS
;
A
#
# COMPACT_ATOMS: atom_id res chain seq x y z
N MET A 1 8.43 -15.27 -17.48
CA MET A 1 7.39 -14.80 -18.42
C MET A 1 7.18 -13.27 -18.33
N TYR A 2 7.95 -12.57 -17.49
CA TYR A 2 7.89 -11.10 -17.34
C TYR A 2 8.99 -10.36 -18.12
N ASP A 3 9.89 -11.10 -18.79
CA ASP A 3 11.16 -10.54 -19.23
C ASP A 3 11.16 -9.97 -20.65
N THR A 4 10.11 -10.17 -21.43
CA THR A 4 10.15 -9.86 -22.87
C THR A 4 9.26 -8.69 -23.29
N VAL A 5 8.21 -8.37 -22.54
CA VAL A 5 7.19 -7.38 -22.96
C VAL A 5 7.66 -5.94 -22.78
N LEU A 6 8.56 -5.67 -21.84
CA LEU A 6 8.95 -4.29 -21.48
C LEU A 6 9.95 -3.61 -22.43
N TYR A 7 10.65 -4.36 -23.29
CA TYR A 7 11.72 -3.78 -24.14
C TYR A 7 11.26 -3.33 -25.52
N GLU A 8 10.20 -3.93 -26.02
CA GLU A 8 9.72 -3.64 -27.37
C GLU A 8 8.83 -2.38 -27.42
N GLU A 9 8.26 -2.00 -26.29
CA GLU A 9 7.26 -0.91 -26.23
C GLU A 9 7.81 0.43 -25.71
N VAL A 10 9.07 0.52 -25.24
CA VAL A 10 9.65 1.78 -24.77
C VAL A 10 10.53 2.41 -25.84
N PRO A 11 10.03 3.36 -26.64
CA PRO A 11 10.74 3.93 -27.79
C PRO A 11 11.95 4.81 -27.42
N THR A 12 12.19 5.06 -26.13
CA THR A 12 13.19 6.02 -25.63
C THR A 12 14.43 5.38 -25.00
N ILE A 13 14.55 4.05 -25.02
CA ILE A 13 15.77 3.39 -24.52
C ILE A 13 16.81 3.34 -25.64
N ASP A 14 18.00 3.83 -25.35
CA ASP A 14 19.17 3.73 -26.24
C ASP A 14 19.40 2.27 -26.69
N ASP A 15 19.66 2.06 -27.99
CA ASP A 15 19.84 0.73 -28.57
C ASP A 15 20.98 -0.04 -27.92
N THR A 16 22.03 0.64 -27.46
CA THR A 16 23.16 0.03 -26.75
C THR A 16 22.72 -0.53 -25.41
N VAL A 17 21.93 0.24 -24.65
CA VAL A 17 21.37 -0.20 -23.36
C VAL A 17 20.38 -1.35 -23.58
N LYS A 18 19.53 -1.27 -24.60
CA LYS A 18 18.60 -2.32 -25.01
C LYS A 18 19.32 -3.63 -25.31
N GLN A 19 20.41 -3.57 -26.07
CA GLN A 19 21.22 -4.75 -26.39
C GLN A 19 21.90 -5.36 -25.15
N ILE A 20 22.41 -4.53 -24.23
CA ILE A 20 23.00 -4.98 -22.94
C ILE A 20 21.98 -5.75 -22.12
N ILE A 21 20.75 -5.24 -22.05
CA ILE A 21 19.66 -5.89 -21.31
C ILE A 21 19.31 -7.22 -21.95
N ILE A 22 19.11 -7.27 -23.27
CA ILE A 22 18.79 -8.50 -24.01
C ILE A 22 19.88 -9.57 -23.83
N ASP A 23 21.15 -9.20 -23.94
CA ASP A 23 22.26 -10.13 -23.78
C ASP A 23 22.39 -10.65 -22.34
N SER A 24 22.00 -9.83 -21.36
CA SER A 24 22.02 -10.22 -19.95
C SER A 24 20.88 -11.16 -19.59
N ILE A 25 19.70 -11.00 -20.22
CA ILE A 25 18.58 -11.92 -20.09
C ILE A 25 18.97 -13.31 -20.61
N LYS A 26 19.66 -13.36 -21.77
CA LYS A 26 20.15 -14.62 -22.35
C LYS A 26 21.16 -15.34 -21.45
N LYS A 27 22.02 -14.57 -20.75
CA LYS A 27 23.08 -15.11 -19.90
C LYS A 27 22.60 -15.47 -18.49
N LYS A 28 21.42 -15.01 -18.05
CA LYS A 28 20.86 -15.11 -16.69
C LYS A 28 21.88 -14.71 -15.61
N ALA A 29 21.69 -13.61 -14.93
CA ALA A 29 22.50 -13.25 -13.76
C ALA A 29 22.39 -14.38 -12.73
N GLN A 30 23.50 -15.08 -12.44
CA GLN A 30 23.51 -16.25 -11.57
C GLN A 30 23.85 -15.90 -10.12
N ASP A 31 24.38 -14.70 -9.90
CA ASP A 31 24.81 -14.24 -8.58
C ASP A 31 24.71 -12.71 -8.44
N MET A 32 24.93 -12.23 -7.22
CA MET A 32 24.89 -10.81 -6.87
C MET A 32 25.97 -9.97 -7.59
N LEU A 33 27.12 -10.57 -7.92
CA LEU A 33 28.22 -9.89 -8.62
C LEU A 33 27.85 -9.63 -10.07
N SER A 34 27.25 -10.61 -10.74
CA SER A 34 26.78 -10.46 -12.12
C SER A 34 25.66 -9.44 -12.23
N LEU A 35 24.70 -9.41 -11.26
CA LEU A 35 23.67 -8.39 -11.19
C LEU A 35 24.27 -7.00 -10.94
N SER A 36 25.22 -6.90 -10.02
CA SER A 36 25.94 -5.66 -9.74
C SER A 36 26.67 -5.13 -10.99
N SER A 37 27.31 -6.00 -11.74
CA SER A 37 28.04 -5.67 -12.95
C SER A 37 27.09 -5.23 -14.06
N LEU A 38 25.94 -5.89 -14.19
CA LEU A 38 24.88 -5.52 -15.15
C LEU A 38 24.38 -4.10 -14.88
N ILE A 39 24.00 -3.79 -13.63
CA ILE A 39 23.54 -2.44 -13.24
C ILE A 39 24.59 -1.38 -13.59
N SER A 40 25.88 -1.64 -13.28
CA SER A 40 26.96 -0.70 -13.62
C SER A 40 27.14 -0.54 -15.13
N ASN A 41 26.98 -1.62 -15.90
CA ASN A 41 27.12 -1.57 -17.35
C ASN A 41 25.98 -0.80 -17.99
N ILE A 42 24.74 -1.01 -17.54
CA ILE A 42 23.58 -0.21 -18.00
C ILE A 42 23.82 1.27 -17.69
N CYS A 43 24.16 1.61 -16.46
CA CYS A 43 24.36 3.01 -16.05
C CYS A 43 25.55 3.68 -16.73
N LYS A 44 26.58 2.92 -17.13
CA LYS A 44 27.74 3.44 -17.86
C LYS A 44 27.41 3.82 -19.31
N ASN A 45 26.50 3.08 -19.93
CA ASN A 45 26.16 3.23 -21.35
C ASN A 45 24.87 4.03 -21.58
N ALA A 46 24.13 4.34 -20.53
CA ALA A 46 22.96 5.18 -20.62
C ALA A 46 23.35 6.65 -20.81
N GLU A 47 22.73 7.32 -21.76
CA GLU A 47 22.91 8.75 -22.04
C GLU A 47 22.27 9.66 -21.00
N VAL A 48 21.29 9.12 -20.26
CA VAL A 48 20.55 9.84 -19.21
C VAL A 48 20.72 9.16 -17.85
N PRO A 49 20.52 9.90 -16.73
CA PRO A 49 20.57 9.31 -15.40
C PRO A 49 19.55 8.18 -15.22
N VAL A 50 19.99 7.04 -14.73
CA VAL A 50 19.15 5.86 -14.47
C VAL A 50 18.57 5.96 -13.06
N ILE A 51 17.26 5.78 -12.94
CA ILE A 51 16.54 5.62 -11.68
C ILE A 51 16.12 4.16 -11.57
N LEU A 52 16.45 3.51 -10.45
CA LEU A 52 16.06 2.14 -10.17
C LEU A 52 14.78 2.15 -9.33
N MET A 53 13.70 1.59 -9.85
CA MET A 53 12.44 1.43 -9.14
C MET A 53 12.20 -0.03 -8.84
N ILE A 54 11.95 -0.38 -7.58
CA ILE A 54 11.71 -1.74 -7.12
C ILE A 54 10.42 -1.75 -6.34
N ASP A 55 9.45 -2.51 -6.83
CA ASP A 55 8.15 -2.69 -6.19
C ASP A 55 8.10 -3.99 -5.38
N GLU A 56 7.17 -4.06 -4.44
CA GLU A 56 6.91 -5.21 -3.57
C GLU A 56 8.16 -5.69 -2.81
N VAL A 57 9.01 -4.78 -2.37
CA VAL A 57 10.28 -5.10 -1.70
C VAL A 57 10.12 -5.89 -0.40
N ASP A 58 8.96 -5.81 0.23
CA ASP A 58 8.62 -6.50 1.47
C ASP A 58 8.33 -8.00 1.28
N GLN A 59 7.96 -8.44 0.08
CA GLN A 59 7.77 -9.87 -0.21
C GLN A 59 9.07 -10.67 -0.12
N ALA A 60 10.21 -10.02 -0.39
CA ALA A 60 11.52 -10.63 -0.32
C ALA A 60 12.24 -10.38 1.04
N SER A 61 11.60 -9.72 1.98
CA SER A 61 12.21 -9.19 3.21
C SER A 61 12.76 -10.27 4.15
N ASP A 62 12.21 -11.47 4.10
CA ASP A 62 12.61 -12.58 4.98
C ASP A 62 13.85 -13.34 4.46
N HIS A 63 14.40 -12.92 3.33
CA HIS A 63 15.53 -13.60 2.71
C HIS A 63 16.86 -12.84 2.87
N LYS A 64 17.89 -13.52 3.38
CA LYS A 64 19.26 -12.99 3.48
C LYS A 64 19.74 -12.40 2.14
N VAL A 65 19.38 -13.03 1.03
CA VAL A 65 19.73 -12.56 -0.33
C VAL A 65 19.19 -11.15 -0.60
N PHE A 66 18.00 -10.82 -0.10
CA PHE A 66 17.44 -9.48 -0.26
C PHE A 66 18.20 -8.43 0.55
N ILE A 67 18.63 -8.77 1.78
CA ILE A 67 19.46 -7.87 2.59
C ILE A 67 20.81 -7.63 1.91
N ASP A 68 21.42 -8.65 1.36
CA ASP A 68 22.67 -8.55 0.60
C ASP A 68 22.48 -7.69 -0.66
N PHE A 69 21.34 -7.84 -1.34
CA PHE A 69 20.96 -7.00 -2.49
C PHE A 69 20.82 -5.53 -2.09
N LEU A 70 20.11 -5.23 -1.02
CA LEU A 70 20.00 -3.87 -0.48
C LEU A 70 21.38 -3.31 -0.09
N GLY A 71 22.23 -4.12 0.53
CA GLY A 71 23.62 -3.74 0.86
C GLY A 71 24.45 -3.41 -0.38
N MET A 72 24.29 -4.17 -1.45
CA MET A 72 24.92 -3.91 -2.75
C MET A 72 24.44 -2.58 -3.36
N LEU A 73 23.13 -2.33 -3.37
CA LEU A 73 22.57 -1.07 -3.89
C LEU A 73 23.11 0.13 -3.08
N ARG A 74 23.11 0.04 -1.75
CA ARG A 74 23.70 1.08 -0.89
C ARG A 74 25.17 1.35 -1.22
N SER A 75 25.98 0.30 -1.34
CA SER A 75 27.39 0.43 -1.67
C SER A 75 27.61 1.12 -3.02
N LYS A 76 26.77 0.81 -4.01
CA LYS A 76 26.78 1.49 -5.31
C LYS A 76 26.40 2.97 -5.19
N PHE A 77 25.32 3.26 -4.51
CA PHE A 77 24.85 4.64 -4.32
C PHE A 77 25.90 5.52 -3.63
N LEU A 78 26.55 5.03 -2.59
CA LEU A 78 27.62 5.76 -1.89
C LEU A 78 28.85 6.04 -2.77
N LYS A 79 29.10 5.20 -3.78
CA LYS A 79 30.23 5.34 -4.73
C LYS A 79 29.84 6.03 -6.03
N ARG A 80 28.63 6.60 -6.15
CA ARG A 80 28.11 7.19 -7.39
C ARG A 80 28.93 8.35 -7.94
N SER A 81 29.68 9.05 -7.10
CA SER A 81 30.58 10.12 -7.52
C SER A 81 31.86 9.64 -8.22
N THR A 82 32.24 8.36 -8.03
CA THR A 82 33.50 7.81 -8.53
C THR A 82 33.32 6.64 -9.51
N ARG A 83 32.12 6.05 -9.55
CA ARG A 83 31.83 4.89 -10.40
C ARG A 83 30.46 5.03 -11.07
N PRO A 84 30.29 4.61 -12.32
CA PRO A 84 29.00 4.59 -12.99
C PRO A 84 27.99 3.74 -12.21
N THR A 85 26.88 4.35 -11.82
CA THR A 85 25.76 3.70 -11.15
C THR A 85 24.49 4.55 -11.31
N PHE A 86 23.37 4.07 -10.80
CA PHE A 86 22.09 4.77 -10.84
C PHE A 86 22.13 6.09 -10.03
N GLN A 87 21.31 7.04 -10.46
CA GLN A 87 21.13 8.35 -9.80
C GLN A 87 20.43 8.19 -8.44
N SER A 88 19.37 7.40 -8.41
CA SER A 88 18.58 7.12 -7.20
C SER A 88 17.93 5.75 -7.26
N VAL A 89 17.47 5.28 -6.09
CA VAL A 89 16.64 4.07 -5.97
C VAL A 89 15.35 4.47 -5.28
N ILE A 90 14.23 4.04 -5.85
CA ILE A 90 12.89 4.15 -5.25
C ILE A 90 12.46 2.73 -4.89
N LEU A 91 12.15 2.53 -3.62
CA LEU A 91 11.68 1.24 -3.10
C LEU A 91 10.22 1.41 -2.67
N ALA A 92 9.34 0.59 -3.20
CA ALA A 92 7.93 0.55 -2.84
C ALA A 92 7.60 -0.78 -2.18
N GLY A 93 6.77 -0.74 -1.16
CA GLY A 93 6.32 -1.91 -0.41
C GLY A 93 5.39 -1.49 0.73
N VAL A 94 4.75 -2.44 1.38
CA VAL A 94 3.82 -2.18 2.48
C VAL A 94 4.56 -1.83 3.77
N TYR A 95 5.72 -2.45 4.01
CA TYR A 95 6.48 -2.24 5.24
C TYR A 95 7.64 -1.27 5.04
N ASP A 96 7.82 -0.35 6.00
CA ASP A 96 9.02 0.49 6.01
C ASP A 96 10.27 -0.38 6.10
N ILE A 97 11.18 -0.18 5.15
CA ILE A 97 12.47 -0.89 5.08
C ILE A 97 13.32 -0.64 6.33
N LYS A 98 13.13 0.48 7.02
CA LYS A 98 13.78 0.77 8.30
C LYS A 98 13.30 -0.20 9.39
N ASN A 99 12.04 -0.64 9.34
CA ASN A 99 11.40 -1.54 10.29
C ASN A 99 11.52 -3.03 9.91
N LEU A 100 12.04 -3.35 8.74
CA LEU A 100 12.34 -4.71 8.30
C LEU A 100 13.24 -5.49 9.27
N LYS A 101 14.00 -4.79 10.11
CA LYS A 101 14.89 -5.38 11.13
C LYS A 101 14.15 -6.14 12.23
N HIS A 102 12.97 -5.67 12.64
CA HIS A 102 12.26 -6.30 13.75
C HIS A 102 11.70 -7.69 13.41
N ARG A 103 11.47 -7.97 12.12
CA ARG A 103 10.99 -9.28 11.67
C ARG A 103 12.07 -10.33 11.47
N ILE A 104 13.32 -9.92 11.14
CA ILE A 104 14.40 -10.83 10.75
C ILE A 104 15.24 -11.26 11.96
N ARG A 105 15.05 -10.67 13.15
CA ARG A 105 15.98 -10.80 14.27
C ARG A 105 15.38 -11.25 15.59
N GLU A 106 14.53 -12.26 15.59
CA GLU A 106 14.34 -13.00 16.85
C GLU A 106 15.54 -13.90 17.22
N ASP A 107 16.46 -14.21 16.28
CA ASP A 107 17.47 -15.25 16.49
C ASP A 107 18.95 -14.82 16.49
N HIS A 108 19.36 -13.58 16.21
CA HIS A 108 20.77 -13.21 16.25
C HIS A 108 21.04 -11.83 16.83
N GLU A 109 21.76 -11.84 17.97
CA GLU A 109 22.29 -10.71 18.72
C GLU A 109 23.15 -9.73 17.90
N HIS A 110 23.01 -8.44 18.28
CA HIS A 110 24.00 -7.36 18.21
C HIS A 110 24.95 -7.31 17.02
N GLN A 111 24.58 -6.60 16.03
CA GLN A 111 25.41 -5.79 15.11
C GLN A 111 24.81 -5.75 13.70
N MET A 112 24.26 -4.67 13.36
CA MET A 112 24.46 -3.92 12.11
C MET A 112 23.33 -2.88 11.95
N ASN A 113 23.73 -1.63 11.81
CA ASN A 113 22.84 -0.55 11.40
C ASN A 113 22.12 -0.93 10.12
N SER A 114 20.86 -0.54 9.98
CA SER A 114 20.10 -0.79 8.76
C SER A 114 20.94 -0.46 7.53
N PRO A 115 21.01 -1.30 6.51
CA PRO A 115 21.69 -0.94 5.27
C PRO A 115 21.08 0.33 4.64
N TRP A 116 19.90 0.77 5.11
CA TRP A 116 19.12 1.87 4.55
C TRP A 116 18.88 3.06 5.49
N ASN A 117 19.75 3.28 6.47
CA ASN A 117 19.73 4.52 7.27
C ASN A 117 20.01 5.79 6.43
N ILE A 118 20.29 5.65 5.14
CA ILE A 118 20.47 6.74 4.17
C ILE A 118 19.21 7.00 3.33
N ALA A 119 18.15 6.20 3.49
CA ALA A 119 16.90 6.42 2.79
C ALA A 119 16.23 7.71 3.29
N ALA A 120 15.84 8.55 2.35
CA ALA A 120 14.93 9.66 2.62
C ALA A 120 13.49 9.13 2.66
N ASP A 121 12.69 9.64 3.57
CA ASP A 121 11.27 9.33 3.60
C ASP A 121 10.58 10.00 2.40
N PHE A 122 9.74 9.25 1.72
CA PHE A 122 8.91 9.74 0.62
C PHE A 122 7.51 10.02 1.18
N SER A 123 7.37 11.16 1.84
CA SER A 123 6.12 11.58 2.48
C SER A 123 5.21 12.24 1.45
N VAL A 124 4.55 11.45 0.61
CA VAL A 124 3.51 11.93 -0.31
C VAL A 124 2.18 11.34 0.14
N ASP A 125 1.23 12.21 0.45
CA ASP A 125 -0.16 11.79 0.64
C ASP A 125 -0.75 11.42 -0.72
N MET A 126 -1.06 10.14 -0.89
CA MET A 126 -1.66 9.60 -2.12
C MET A 126 -3.19 9.62 -2.07
N SER A 127 -3.79 10.15 -1.01
CA SER A 127 -5.23 10.29 -0.90
C SER A 127 -5.76 11.35 -1.86
N PHE A 128 -6.88 11.08 -2.52
CA PHE A 128 -7.57 12.06 -3.34
C PHE A 128 -8.21 13.13 -2.46
N THR A 129 -8.05 14.38 -2.86
CA THR A 129 -8.85 15.49 -2.32
C THR A 129 -10.28 15.47 -2.89
N ARG A 130 -11.15 16.30 -2.33
CA ARG A 130 -12.49 16.52 -2.90
C ARG A 130 -12.45 17.04 -4.33
N ASP A 131 -11.48 17.91 -4.62
CA ASP A 131 -11.31 18.49 -5.94
C ASP A 131 -10.74 17.47 -6.95
N ASP A 132 -9.85 16.57 -6.52
CA ASP A 132 -9.37 15.47 -7.37
C ASP A 132 -10.53 14.54 -7.77
N ILE A 133 -11.37 14.15 -6.80
CA ILE A 133 -12.56 13.32 -7.07
C ILE A 133 -13.54 14.07 -8.00
N ALA A 134 -13.76 15.37 -7.78
CA ALA A 134 -14.62 16.16 -8.64
C ALA A 134 -14.05 16.23 -10.06
N SER A 135 -12.76 16.46 -10.22
CA SER A 135 -12.10 16.48 -11.53
C SER A 135 -12.26 15.16 -12.29
N MET A 136 -12.07 14.03 -11.59
CA MET A 136 -12.27 12.70 -12.17
C MET A 136 -13.73 12.48 -12.61
N LEU A 137 -14.70 12.95 -11.83
CA LEU A 137 -16.12 12.84 -12.17
C LEU A 137 -16.52 13.78 -13.31
N ASP A 138 -15.93 14.99 -13.41
CA ASP A 138 -16.11 15.91 -14.53
C ASP A 138 -15.62 15.30 -15.85
N GLU A 139 -14.51 14.57 -15.84
CA GLU A 139 -14.02 13.84 -17.02
C GLU A 139 -14.97 12.71 -17.40
N TYR A 140 -15.44 11.91 -16.42
CA TYR A 140 -16.42 10.86 -16.65
C TYR A 140 -17.72 11.43 -17.25
N GLU A 141 -18.25 12.54 -16.71
CA GLU A 141 -19.47 13.20 -17.21
C GLU A 141 -19.34 13.59 -18.70
N LYS A 142 -18.17 14.11 -19.11
CA LYS A 142 -17.90 14.48 -20.51
C LYS A 142 -17.83 13.25 -21.42
N ASP A 143 -17.16 12.19 -20.99
CA ASP A 143 -16.95 11.00 -21.80
C ASP A 143 -18.23 10.21 -22.00
N TYR A 144 -19.04 10.06 -20.96
CA TYR A 144 -20.28 9.29 -20.99
C TYR A 144 -21.54 10.15 -21.26
N LYS A 145 -21.39 11.48 -21.39
CA LYS A 145 -22.49 12.45 -21.66
C LYS A 145 -23.66 12.30 -20.68
N CYS A 146 -23.35 11.96 -19.44
CA CYS A 146 -24.32 11.93 -18.36
C CYS A 146 -24.39 13.30 -17.66
N THR A 147 -25.35 13.50 -16.78
CA THR A 147 -25.50 14.72 -15.98
C THR A 147 -25.52 14.36 -14.51
N MET A 148 -24.62 14.96 -13.72
CA MET A 148 -24.58 14.75 -12.28
C MET A 148 -24.22 16.04 -11.52
N GLU A 149 -24.56 16.08 -10.24
CA GLU A 149 -24.11 17.16 -9.34
C GLU A 149 -22.69 16.85 -8.84
N VAL A 150 -21.67 16.97 -9.74
CA VAL A 150 -20.30 16.52 -9.54
C VAL A 150 -19.76 16.86 -8.15
N LYS A 151 -19.83 18.12 -7.71
CA LYS A 151 -19.33 18.55 -6.40
C LYS A 151 -19.99 17.84 -5.22
N LYS A 152 -21.32 17.64 -5.28
CA LYS A 152 -22.06 16.96 -4.21
C LYS A 152 -21.73 15.47 -4.15
N ILE A 153 -21.58 14.84 -5.32
CA ILE A 153 -21.18 13.42 -5.41
C ILE A 153 -19.76 13.24 -4.93
N ALA A 154 -18.82 14.09 -5.36
CA ALA A 154 -17.43 14.07 -4.91
C ALA A 154 -17.31 14.23 -3.38
N GLU A 155 -18.03 15.21 -2.80
CA GLU A 155 -18.08 15.42 -1.36
C GLU A 155 -18.59 14.17 -0.63
N LEU A 156 -19.67 13.58 -1.10
CA LEU A 156 -20.25 12.38 -0.49
C LEU A 156 -19.30 11.18 -0.57
N ILE A 157 -18.65 10.96 -1.71
CA ILE A 157 -17.65 9.89 -1.85
C ILE A 157 -16.48 10.16 -0.90
N TYR A 158 -16.00 11.39 -0.82
CA TYR A 158 -14.92 11.77 0.09
C TYR A 158 -15.31 11.55 1.56
N GLU A 159 -16.52 11.91 2.00
CA GLU A 159 -17.00 11.67 3.37
C GLU A 159 -16.89 10.21 3.81
N TYR A 160 -17.13 9.27 2.90
CA TYR A 160 -17.06 7.84 3.21
C TYR A 160 -15.65 7.26 3.08
N THR A 161 -14.86 7.78 2.15
CA THR A 161 -13.56 7.18 1.78
C THR A 161 -12.37 7.93 2.35
N SER A 162 -12.53 9.17 2.81
CA SER A 162 -11.44 10.11 3.11
C SER A 162 -10.40 10.19 1.97
N GLY A 163 -10.86 10.05 0.72
CA GLY A 163 -10.00 10.08 -0.45
C GLY A 163 -9.16 8.81 -0.69
N TYR A 164 -9.38 7.71 0.05
CA TYR A 164 -8.63 6.46 -0.14
C TYR A 164 -8.79 5.95 -1.58
N PRO A 165 -7.72 5.92 -2.42
CA PRO A 165 -7.86 5.78 -3.88
C PRO A 165 -8.64 4.54 -4.33
N TYR A 166 -8.34 3.38 -3.74
CA TYR A 166 -9.06 2.14 -4.07
C TYR A 166 -10.56 2.25 -3.77
N LEU A 167 -10.95 2.83 -2.63
CA LEU A 167 -12.35 2.95 -2.24
C LEU A 167 -13.09 3.94 -3.14
N VAL A 168 -12.47 5.06 -3.49
CA VAL A 168 -13.01 6.04 -4.45
C VAL A 168 -13.26 5.37 -5.79
N SER A 169 -12.25 4.77 -6.38
CA SER A 169 -12.33 4.06 -7.66
C SER A 169 -13.37 2.94 -7.63
N LYS A 170 -13.40 2.14 -6.56
CA LYS A 170 -14.32 1.02 -6.42
C LYS A 170 -15.78 1.47 -6.30
N ILE A 171 -16.06 2.56 -5.57
CA ILE A 171 -17.42 3.12 -5.48
C ILE A 171 -17.86 3.63 -6.85
N CYS A 172 -17.03 4.41 -7.56
CA CYS A 172 -17.34 4.88 -8.90
C CYS A 172 -17.62 3.72 -9.86
N LYS A 173 -16.80 2.69 -9.84
CA LYS A 173 -17.00 1.47 -10.63
C LYS A 173 -18.31 0.76 -10.30
N LEU A 174 -18.69 0.68 -9.04
CA LEU A 174 -19.95 0.05 -8.64
C LEU A 174 -21.17 0.87 -9.08
N ILE A 175 -21.07 2.20 -9.06
CA ILE A 175 -22.14 3.06 -9.59
C ILE A 175 -22.32 2.82 -11.08
N ASP A 176 -21.21 2.78 -11.82
CA ASP A 176 -21.22 2.56 -13.26
C ASP A 176 -21.76 1.18 -13.65
N GLU A 177 -21.23 0.10 -13.03
CA GLU A 177 -21.51 -1.28 -13.44
C GLU A 177 -22.76 -1.90 -12.80
N ARG A 178 -23.16 -1.45 -11.58
CA ARG A 178 -24.16 -2.16 -10.76
C ARG A 178 -25.29 -1.31 -10.23
N CYS A 179 -25.21 0.00 -10.36
CA CYS A 179 -26.25 0.93 -9.91
C CYS A 179 -26.84 1.73 -11.09
N ASP A 180 -26.86 1.15 -12.30
CA ASP A 180 -27.45 1.72 -13.51
C ASP A 180 -26.96 3.15 -13.79
N GLN A 181 -25.68 3.44 -13.51
CA GLN A 181 -25.07 4.76 -13.66
C GLN A 181 -25.83 5.86 -12.91
N ASN A 182 -26.43 5.50 -11.79
CA ASN A 182 -27.19 6.43 -10.96
C ASN A 182 -26.26 7.36 -10.14
N TRP A 183 -25.76 8.41 -10.78
CA TRP A 183 -24.88 9.43 -10.18
C TRP A 183 -25.65 10.42 -9.31
N THR A 184 -26.38 9.87 -8.33
CA THR A 184 -27.09 10.62 -7.30
C THR A 184 -26.63 10.20 -5.92
N LYS A 185 -27.03 10.95 -4.89
CA LYS A 185 -26.81 10.53 -3.49
C LYS A 185 -27.28 9.11 -3.23
N GLN A 186 -28.43 8.72 -3.79
CA GLN A 186 -28.99 7.38 -3.61
C GLN A 186 -28.11 6.30 -4.25
N GLY A 187 -27.61 6.54 -5.47
CA GLY A 187 -26.71 5.59 -6.15
C GLY A 187 -25.38 5.42 -5.45
N VAL A 188 -24.78 6.50 -4.94
CA VAL A 188 -23.55 6.42 -4.10
C VAL A 188 -23.79 5.57 -2.86
N LEU A 189 -24.89 5.80 -2.12
CA LEU A 189 -25.21 5.02 -0.94
C LEU A 189 -25.50 3.54 -1.25
N GLU A 190 -26.09 3.25 -2.39
CA GLU A 190 -26.29 1.87 -2.85
C GLU A 190 -24.97 1.18 -3.19
N ALA A 191 -24.07 1.86 -3.92
CA ALA A 191 -22.74 1.36 -4.22
C ALA A 191 -21.94 1.07 -2.93
N ILE A 192 -22.04 1.95 -1.92
CA ILE A 192 -21.42 1.74 -0.61
C ILE A 192 -21.99 0.48 0.08
N LYS A 193 -23.29 0.27 0.05
CA LYS A 193 -23.92 -0.94 0.62
C LYS A 193 -23.46 -2.21 -0.10
N ILE A 194 -23.31 -2.18 -1.41
CA ILE A 194 -22.77 -3.27 -2.19
C ILE A 194 -21.32 -3.54 -1.78
N LEU A 195 -20.49 -2.50 -1.76
CA LEU A 195 -19.08 -2.60 -1.36
C LEU A 195 -18.92 -3.21 0.04
N LEU A 196 -19.72 -2.77 1.01
CA LEU A 196 -19.68 -3.29 2.38
C LEU A 196 -20.08 -4.75 2.51
N LYS A 197 -20.75 -5.34 1.53
CA LYS A 197 -21.11 -6.76 1.49
C LYS A 197 -20.12 -7.61 0.68
N GLU A 198 -19.31 -6.99 -0.17
CA GLU A 198 -18.33 -7.72 -0.97
C GLU A 198 -17.22 -8.34 -0.11
N THR A 199 -16.75 -9.50 -0.55
CA THR A 199 -15.44 -10.03 -0.19
C THR A 199 -14.45 -9.55 -1.24
N ASN A 200 -13.43 -8.81 -0.82
CA ASN A 200 -12.35 -8.33 -1.68
C ASN A 200 -11.03 -8.36 -0.94
N THR A 201 -9.95 -8.25 -1.68
CA THR A 201 -8.59 -8.35 -1.14
C THR A 201 -8.31 -7.33 -0.05
N LEU A 202 -8.82 -6.08 -0.18
CA LEU A 202 -8.65 -5.04 0.84
C LEU A 202 -9.26 -5.43 2.19
N PHE A 203 -10.50 -5.95 2.17
CA PHE A 203 -11.20 -6.34 3.41
C PHE A 203 -10.70 -7.68 3.98
N ASP A 204 -10.23 -8.57 3.12
CA ASP A 204 -9.58 -9.80 3.56
C ASP A 204 -8.25 -9.51 4.22
N ASP A 205 -7.47 -8.57 3.69
CA ASP A 205 -6.23 -8.11 4.30
C ASP A 205 -6.49 -7.39 5.63
N LEU A 206 -7.47 -6.48 5.68
CA LEU A 206 -7.91 -5.84 6.93
C LEU A 206 -8.21 -6.89 8.02
N ARG A 207 -9.02 -7.89 7.69
CA ARG A 207 -9.38 -8.97 8.63
C ARG A 207 -8.17 -9.77 9.08
N LYS A 208 -7.28 -10.13 8.17
CA LYS A 208 -6.05 -10.86 8.45
C LYS A 208 -5.15 -10.07 9.41
N LYS A 209 -4.88 -8.80 9.09
CA LYS A 209 -4.01 -7.94 9.91
C LYS A 209 -4.55 -7.74 11.33
N ILE A 210 -5.86 -7.54 11.48
CA ILE A 210 -6.49 -7.43 12.80
C ILE A 210 -6.40 -8.75 13.57
N THR A 211 -6.42 -9.89 12.90
CA THR A 211 -6.24 -11.19 13.53
C THR A 211 -4.79 -11.42 13.96
N ASP A 212 -3.84 -11.00 13.13
CA ASP A 212 -2.40 -11.17 13.37
C ASP A 212 -1.89 -10.22 14.47
N TYR A 213 -2.45 -9.02 14.61
CA TYR A 213 -2.04 -7.99 15.57
C TYR A 213 -3.09 -7.74 16.65
N LYS A 214 -3.01 -8.51 17.74
CA LYS A 214 -4.00 -8.47 18.84
C LYS A 214 -4.10 -7.11 19.51
N GLU A 215 -2.99 -6.42 19.72
CA GLU A 215 -2.97 -5.08 20.31
C GLU A 215 -3.68 -4.06 19.42
N LEU A 216 -3.47 -4.12 18.10
CA LEU A 216 -4.18 -3.29 17.13
C LEU A 216 -5.70 -3.59 17.17
N LYS A 217 -6.06 -4.87 17.21
CA LYS A 217 -7.47 -5.28 17.38
C LYS A 217 -8.10 -4.67 18.63
N ASN A 218 -7.41 -4.73 19.78
CA ASN A 218 -7.92 -4.21 21.04
C ASN A 218 -8.07 -2.69 20.99
N MET A 219 -7.08 -1.96 20.46
CA MET A 219 -7.14 -0.51 20.32
C MET A 219 -8.32 -0.10 19.41
N LEU A 220 -8.49 -0.73 18.24
CA LEU A 220 -9.62 -0.45 17.36
C LEU A 220 -10.97 -0.75 18.01
N TYR A 221 -11.06 -1.83 18.81
CA TYR A 221 -12.26 -2.15 19.57
C TYR A 221 -12.56 -1.09 20.62
N SER A 222 -11.57 -0.64 21.39
CA SER A 222 -11.75 0.41 22.41
C SER A 222 -12.18 1.74 21.79
N ILE A 223 -11.60 2.12 20.64
CA ILE A 223 -12.02 3.34 19.91
C ILE A 223 -13.49 3.22 19.48
N LEU A 224 -13.89 2.09 18.91
CA LEU A 224 -15.24 1.92 18.32
C LEU A 224 -16.34 1.71 19.33
N PHE A 225 -16.08 0.96 20.41
CA PHE A 225 -17.14 0.50 21.32
C PHE A 225 -17.04 1.09 22.73
N GLN A 226 -15.86 1.56 23.14
CA GLN A 226 -15.65 2.12 24.49
C GLN A 226 -15.48 3.64 24.46
N GLY A 227 -15.31 4.23 23.24
CA GLY A 227 -15.10 5.67 23.09
C GLY A 227 -13.74 6.14 23.63
N GLU A 228 -12.77 5.22 23.74
CA GLU A 228 -11.43 5.58 24.19
C GLU A 228 -10.71 6.40 23.12
N SER A 229 -9.90 7.36 23.58
CA SER A 229 -9.09 8.21 22.75
C SER A 229 -7.61 7.92 23.01
N TYR A 230 -6.85 7.76 21.95
CA TYR A 230 -5.42 7.47 21.99
C TYR A 230 -4.65 8.65 21.38
N PRO A 231 -3.72 9.29 22.11
CA PRO A 231 -2.84 10.29 21.51
C PRO A 231 -1.99 9.65 20.42
N TYR A 232 -1.88 10.34 19.27
CA TYR A 232 -1.08 9.85 18.17
C TYR A 232 0.40 9.92 18.51
N ASN A 233 1.07 8.79 18.49
CA ASN A 233 2.51 8.68 18.69
C ASN A 233 3.09 7.69 17.67
N PRO A 234 3.87 8.15 16.68
CA PRO A 234 4.46 7.27 15.65
C PRO A 234 5.50 6.28 16.22
N ASP A 235 6.06 6.53 17.41
CA ASP A 235 6.96 5.59 18.07
C ASP A 235 6.22 4.41 18.73
N ASN A 236 4.90 4.48 18.83
CA ASN A 236 4.09 3.37 19.31
C ASN A 236 3.88 2.36 18.18
N PHE A 237 4.39 1.15 18.36
CA PHE A 237 4.34 0.08 17.36
C PHE A 237 2.92 -0.23 16.85
N VAL A 238 1.91 -0.17 17.71
CA VAL A 238 0.52 -0.45 17.32
C VAL A 238 -0.04 0.66 16.44
N ILE A 239 0.29 1.92 16.78
CA ILE A 239 -0.13 3.09 16.01
C ILE A 239 0.62 3.12 14.68
N ASP A 240 1.93 2.86 14.68
CA ASP A 240 2.75 2.78 13.46
C ASP A 240 2.19 1.73 12.49
N ILE A 241 1.95 0.50 12.95
CA ILE A 241 1.34 -0.57 12.15
C ILE A 241 -0.06 -0.19 11.64
N GLY A 242 -0.91 0.34 12.50
CA GLY A 242 -2.26 0.73 12.09
C GLY A 242 -2.29 1.83 11.04
N THR A 243 -1.36 2.80 11.15
CA THR A 243 -1.15 3.88 10.18
C THR A 243 -0.58 3.34 8.87
N MET A 244 0.44 2.48 8.94
CA MET A 244 1.07 1.86 7.79
C MET A 244 0.08 1.05 6.94
N PHE A 245 -0.85 0.34 7.58
CA PHE A 245 -1.93 -0.38 6.87
C PHE A 245 -3.07 0.54 6.41
N GLY A 246 -3.03 1.83 6.76
CA GLY A 246 -4.07 2.79 6.42
C GLY A 246 -5.38 2.59 7.19
N PHE A 247 -5.40 1.85 8.29
CA PHE A 247 -6.62 1.61 9.09
C PHE A 247 -6.93 2.77 10.03
N ILE A 248 -5.90 3.43 10.50
CA ILE A 248 -5.98 4.61 11.34
C ILE A 248 -5.17 5.76 10.74
N LYS A 249 -5.47 6.96 11.18
CA LYS A 249 -4.74 8.18 10.84
C LYS A 249 -4.69 9.10 12.06
N GLU A 250 -3.80 10.08 11.99
CA GLU A 250 -3.78 11.20 12.92
C GLU A 250 -4.88 12.20 12.57
N ASN A 251 -5.58 12.70 13.60
CA ASN A 251 -6.49 13.82 13.49
C ASN A 251 -6.46 14.61 14.80
N ASP A 252 -6.04 15.87 14.75
CA ASP A 252 -5.91 16.74 15.91
C ASP A 252 -5.11 16.12 17.09
N GLY A 253 -4.00 15.45 16.78
CA GLY A 253 -3.16 14.77 17.76
C GLY A 253 -3.73 13.45 18.30
N GLN A 254 -4.84 12.98 17.77
CA GLN A 254 -5.50 11.75 18.21
C GLN A 254 -5.53 10.70 17.11
N VAL A 255 -5.56 9.44 17.51
CA VAL A 255 -5.77 8.31 16.62
C VAL A 255 -7.25 8.19 16.26
N VAL A 256 -7.56 8.22 14.97
CA VAL A 256 -8.91 7.97 14.46
C VAL A 256 -8.89 6.90 13.38
N ILE A 257 -10.03 6.24 13.15
CA ILE A 257 -10.16 5.32 12.02
C ILE A 257 -10.13 6.12 10.72
N SER A 258 -9.38 5.66 9.73
CA SER A 258 -9.04 6.42 8.53
C SER A 258 -10.24 6.89 7.72
N ASN A 259 -11.31 6.08 7.65
CA ASN A 259 -12.51 6.41 6.88
C ASN A 259 -13.73 5.61 7.35
N ARG A 260 -14.94 6.08 6.96
CA ARG A 260 -16.22 5.48 7.38
C ARG A 260 -16.45 4.07 6.81
N ILE A 261 -15.84 3.72 5.69
CA ILE A 261 -15.93 2.36 5.13
C ILE A 261 -15.20 1.38 6.06
N PHE A 262 -13.95 1.69 6.46
CA PHE A 262 -13.22 0.85 7.41
C PHE A 262 -13.91 0.81 8.76
N GLU A 263 -14.38 1.95 9.27
CA GLU A 263 -15.15 2.01 10.52
C GLU A 263 -16.33 1.03 10.49
N THR A 264 -17.15 1.09 9.44
CA THR A 264 -18.32 0.20 9.29
C THR A 264 -17.93 -1.27 9.16
N ARG A 265 -16.86 -1.59 8.42
CA ARG A 265 -16.37 -2.97 8.26
C ARG A 265 -15.83 -3.52 9.58
N LEU A 266 -15.07 -2.73 10.32
CA LEU A 266 -14.55 -3.10 11.63
C LEU A 266 -15.68 -3.32 12.63
N TYR A 267 -16.66 -2.41 12.66
CA TYR A 267 -17.83 -2.52 13.50
C TYR A 267 -18.56 -3.85 13.25
N ASN A 268 -18.85 -4.16 11.99
CA ASN A 268 -19.51 -5.41 11.61
C ASN A 268 -18.66 -6.65 11.94
N LEU A 269 -17.35 -6.58 11.77
CA LEU A 269 -16.42 -7.66 12.12
C LEU A 269 -16.47 -7.96 13.62
N PHE A 270 -16.37 -6.94 14.47
CA PHE A 270 -16.41 -7.10 15.92
C PHE A 270 -17.77 -7.60 16.41
N LEU A 271 -18.88 -7.09 15.87
CA LEU A 271 -20.22 -7.59 16.22
C LEU A 271 -20.39 -9.07 15.88
N SER A 272 -19.90 -9.51 14.71
CA SER A 272 -19.96 -10.93 14.35
C SER A 272 -19.18 -11.81 15.32
N CYS A 273 -18.01 -11.37 15.79
CA CYS A 273 -17.23 -12.09 16.77
C CYS A 273 -17.98 -12.20 18.13
N LEU A 274 -18.63 -11.13 18.56
CA LEU A 274 -19.40 -11.14 19.84
C LEU A 274 -20.59 -12.08 19.80
N LEU A 275 -21.29 -12.17 18.66
CA LEU A 275 -22.44 -13.06 18.50
C LEU A 275 -22.06 -14.56 18.56
N TYR A 276 -20.86 -14.90 18.07
CA TYR A 276 -20.37 -16.29 18.10
C TYR A 276 -19.74 -16.68 19.45
N THR A 277 -19.34 -15.73 20.28
CA THR A 277 -18.75 -15.99 21.61
C THR A 277 -19.80 -15.99 22.77
N SER A 278 -21.02 -15.55 22.50
CA SER A 278 -22.11 -15.64 23.47
C SER A 278 -22.56 -17.10 23.58
N PRO A 279 -22.59 -17.70 24.79
CA PRO A 279 -23.07 -19.06 24.97
C PRO A 279 -24.52 -19.15 24.47
N SER A 280 -24.78 -20.19 23.65
CA SER A 280 -26.12 -20.45 23.12
C SER A 280 -27.08 -20.68 24.31
N PRO A 281 -28.30 -20.09 24.30
CA PRO A 281 -29.30 -20.37 25.32
C PRO A 281 -29.76 -21.83 25.36
N ARG A 282 -29.23 -22.71 24.51
CA ARG A 282 -29.62 -24.10 24.35
C ARG A 282 -28.64 -25.11 24.95
N ASP A 283 -27.54 -24.70 25.59
CA ASP A 283 -26.70 -25.67 26.28
C ASP A 283 -27.43 -26.07 27.58
N PRO A 284 -27.92 -27.33 27.70
CA PRO A 284 -28.52 -27.80 28.92
C PRO A 284 -27.43 -27.82 30.00
N LYS A 285 -27.71 -27.16 31.10
CA LYS A 285 -26.92 -27.32 32.33
C LYS A 285 -26.94 -28.80 32.67
N THR A 286 -25.83 -29.49 32.44
CA THR A 286 -25.61 -30.79 33.05
C THR A 286 -25.42 -30.57 34.56
N SER A 287 -26.42 -30.97 35.27
CA SER A 287 -26.43 -31.18 36.73
C SER A 287 -25.54 -32.35 37.12
#